data_4c604d6c1797aedbda4f32c6a0e80a28
#
_entry.id   4c604d6c1797aedbda4f32c6a0e80a28
#
_cell.length_a   1.000
_cell.length_b   1.000
_cell.length_c   1.000
_cell.angle_alpha   90.00
_cell.angle_beta   90.00
_cell.angle_gamma   90.00
#
_symmetry.space_group_name_H-M   'P 1'
#
loop_
_entity.id
_entity.type
_entity.pdbx_description
1 polymer ?
#
loop_
_entity_poly.entity_id
_entity_poly.type
_entity_poly.pdbx_seq_one_letter_code
_entity_poly.pdbx_strand_id
1 'polypeptide(L)'
;GGIDMKSETPTGRENTGSTTRYGAIGARYMKGAFSTIGVVDTYHYANTQDDAGYTANLSVAYDFNVAKVFLAGQYFKDMRYLGKAAINDTVSGAAVFGNSTAKDGWGINLGATAPAFGGKFYAAVGYMDADHSDDTAGKLKRYTVSLGYDYSLSKRTLVYAGAGYMHDKYDDFAATTVGSAYNYGVTAGLVHKF
;
A
#
# COMPACT_ATOMS: atom_id res chain seq x y z
N GLY A 1 -18.81 5.75 -2.93
CA GLY A 1 -18.15 5.30 -4.17
C GLY A 1 -17.68 6.47 -5.00
N GLY A 2 -16.60 6.32 -5.70
CA GLY A 2 -16.05 7.32 -6.60
C GLY A 2 -15.57 6.65 -7.88
N ILE A 3 -15.67 7.37 -8.99
CA ILE A 3 -15.04 7.00 -10.26
C ILE A 3 -14.04 8.11 -10.55
N ASP A 4 -12.76 7.75 -10.66
CA ASP A 4 -11.71 8.66 -11.10
C ASP A 4 -11.25 8.22 -12.49
N MET A 5 -11.29 9.12 -13.45
CA MET A 5 -10.80 8.89 -14.80
C MET A 5 -9.53 9.69 -14.99
N LYS A 6 -8.40 8.98 -15.09
CA LYS A 6 -7.11 9.60 -15.38
C LYS A 6 -6.69 9.32 -16.81
N SER A 7 -6.26 10.34 -17.50
CA SER A 7 -5.55 10.21 -18.76
C SER A 7 -4.04 10.19 -18.49
N GLU A 8 -3.36 9.17 -18.94
CA GLU A 8 -1.90 9.05 -18.76
C GLU A 8 -1.10 9.78 -19.85
N THR A 9 -1.75 10.32 -20.86
CA THR A 9 -1.08 11.10 -21.91
C THR A 9 -1.41 12.57 -21.81
N PRO A 10 -0.44 13.48 -22.03
CA PRO A 10 -0.67 14.93 -21.99
C PRO A 10 -1.72 15.43 -23.00
N THR A 11 -2.05 14.60 -23.99
CA THR A 11 -3.05 14.85 -25.02
C THR A 11 -4.34 14.09 -24.80
N GLY A 12 -4.55 13.55 -23.59
CA GLY A 12 -5.64 12.64 -23.28
C GLY A 12 -7.00 13.15 -23.72
N ARG A 13 -7.57 12.46 -24.69
CA ARG A 13 -8.99 12.57 -25.04
C ARG A 13 -9.73 11.49 -24.27
N GLU A 14 -10.76 11.87 -23.55
CA GLU A 14 -11.69 10.91 -22.96
C GLU A 14 -12.24 9.98 -24.04
N ASN A 15 -12.45 8.71 -23.70
CA ASN A 15 -12.95 7.67 -24.62
C ASN A 15 -12.00 7.23 -25.74
N THR A 16 -10.71 7.41 -25.61
CA THR A 16 -9.72 6.77 -26.49
C THR A 16 -9.10 5.56 -25.80
N GLY A 17 -8.53 4.63 -26.57
CA GLY A 17 -7.80 3.46 -26.04
C GLY A 17 -6.54 3.81 -25.23
N SER A 18 -6.23 5.11 -25.08
CA SER A 18 -5.10 5.64 -24.32
C SER A 18 -5.46 6.14 -22.92
N THR A 19 -6.66 5.86 -22.41
CA THR A 19 -7.12 6.31 -21.11
C THR A 19 -7.21 5.16 -20.15
N THR A 20 -6.44 5.20 -19.06
CA THR A 20 -6.62 4.28 -17.93
C THR A 20 -7.84 4.71 -17.11
N ARG A 21 -8.74 3.77 -16.82
CA ARG A 21 -9.94 4.01 -16.04
C ARG A 21 -9.86 3.30 -14.71
N TYR A 22 -10.29 3.97 -13.68
CA TYR A 22 -10.35 3.45 -12.32
C TYR A 22 -11.78 3.50 -11.80
N GLY A 23 -12.22 2.43 -11.16
CA GLY A 23 -13.50 2.36 -10.48
C GLY A 23 -13.36 1.68 -9.13
N ALA A 24 -14.04 2.19 -8.11
CA ALA A 24 -14.03 1.60 -6.78
C ALA A 24 -15.41 1.61 -6.14
N ILE A 25 -15.69 0.58 -5.36
CA ILE A 25 -16.84 0.51 -4.47
C ILE A 25 -16.40 0.04 -3.09
N GLY A 26 -16.92 0.66 -2.05
CA GLY A 26 -16.58 0.29 -0.68
C GLY A 26 -17.74 0.45 0.27
N ALA A 27 -17.69 -0.31 1.36
CA ALA A 27 -18.63 -0.24 2.46
C ALA A 27 -17.90 -0.18 3.79
N ARG A 28 -18.43 0.60 4.72
CA ARG A 28 -17.93 0.71 6.08
C ARG A 28 -19.03 0.39 7.08
N TYR A 29 -18.68 -0.38 8.10
CA TYR A 29 -19.55 -0.67 9.22
C TYR A 29 -18.83 -0.31 10.53
N MET A 30 -19.60 0.32 11.46
CA MET A 30 -19.09 0.69 12.78
C MET A 30 -20.16 0.42 13.83
N LYS A 31 -19.78 -0.29 14.90
CA LYS A 31 -20.64 -0.54 16.04
C LYS A 31 -19.81 -0.64 17.32
N GLY A 32 -19.98 0.33 18.22
CA GLY A 32 -19.21 0.38 19.47
C GLY A 32 -17.70 0.41 19.21
N ALA A 33 -16.96 -0.50 19.80
CA ALA A 33 -15.52 -0.63 19.65
C ALA A 33 -15.07 -1.24 18.32
N PHE A 34 -15.99 -1.86 17.57
CA PHE A 34 -15.69 -2.55 16.31
C PHE A 34 -15.89 -1.63 15.10
N SER A 35 -14.96 -1.67 14.17
CA SER A 35 -15.11 -1.04 12.85
C SER A 35 -14.49 -1.91 11.76
N THR A 36 -15.12 -1.90 10.59
CA THR A 36 -14.61 -2.59 9.40
C THR A 36 -14.88 -1.77 8.15
N ILE A 37 -14.01 -1.88 7.16
CA ILE A 37 -14.16 -1.31 5.84
C ILE A 37 -13.71 -2.33 4.79
N GLY A 38 -14.54 -2.53 3.78
CA GLY A 38 -14.20 -3.31 2.59
C GLY A 38 -14.23 -2.41 1.37
N VAL A 39 -13.26 -2.58 0.47
CA VAL A 39 -13.18 -1.85 -0.80
C VAL A 39 -12.76 -2.82 -1.88
N VAL A 40 -13.46 -2.78 -3.00
CA VAL A 40 -13.06 -3.46 -4.24
C VAL A 40 -12.85 -2.38 -5.29
N ASP A 41 -11.74 -2.45 -5.99
CA ASP A 41 -11.41 -1.52 -7.06
C ASP A 41 -10.87 -2.24 -8.29
N THR A 42 -10.99 -1.58 -9.44
CA THR A 42 -10.54 -2.11 -10.73
C THR A 42 -9.87 -1.01 -11.55
N TYR A 43 -8.84 -1.44 -12.29
CA TYR A 43 -8.09 -0.61 -13.22
C TYR A 43 -8.23 -1.19 -14.63
N HIS A 44 -8.79 -0.44 -15.55
CA HIS A 44 -8.74 -0.73 -16.97
C HIS A 44 -7.60 0.05 -17.60
N TYR A 45 -6.55 -0.65 -18.00
CA TYR A 45 -5.35 -0.03 -18.55
C TYR A 45 -5.59 0.50 -19.97
N ALA A 46 -4.86 1.56 -20.31
CA ALA A 46 -4.96 2.23 -21.61
C ALA A 46 -4.51 1.37 -22.78
N ASN A 47 -3.77 0.31 -22.54
CA ASN A 47 -3.30 -0.60 -23.55
C ASN A 47 -4.23 -1.81 -23.65
N THR A 48 -4.81 -2.05 -24.82
CA THR A 48 -5.87 -3.04 -25.04
C THR A 48 -5.41 -4.51 -24.99
N GLN A 49 -4.13 -4.76 -24.78
CA GLN A 49 -3.56 -6.12 -24.67
C GLN A 49 -3.49 -6.64 -23.24
N ASP A 50 -3.83 -5.80 -22.27
CA ASP A 50 -3.73 -6.17 -20.87
C ASP A 50 -5.10 -6.41 -20.25
N ASP A 51 -5.17 -7.42 -19.40
CA ASP A 51 -6.32 -7.66 -18.57
C ASP A 51 -6.53 -6.52 -17.55
N ALA A 52 -7.77 -6.31 -17.17
CA ALA A 52 -8.11 -5.32 -16.16
C ALA A 52 -7.60 -5.77 -14.79
N GLY A 53 -6.82 -4.92 -14.14
CA GLY A 53 -6.38 -5.16 -12.76
C GLY A 53 -7.50 -4.92 -11.76
N TYR A 54 -7.55 -5.69 -10.68
CA TYR A 54 -8.46 -5.44 -9.58
C TYR A 54 -7.81 -5.70 -8.22
N THR A 55 -8.32 -5.02 -7.18
CA THR A 55 -7.98 -5.30 -5.80
C THR A 55 -9.23 -5.50 -4.95
N ALA A 56 -9.08 -6.32 -3.91
CA ALA A 56 -10.07 -6.46 -2.84
C ALA A 56 -9.36 -6.23 -1.50
N ASN A 57 -9.85 -5.27 -0.75
CA ASN A 57 -9.26 -4.83 0.50
C ASN A 57 -10.29 -4.99 1.62
N LEU A 58 -9.88 -5.58 2.73
CA LEU A 58 -10.68 -5.66 3.94
C LEU A 58 -9.83 -5.23 5.13
N SER A 59 -10.34 -4.29 5.92
CA SER A 59 -9.72 -3.88 7.17
C SER A 59 -10.72 -3.95 8.31
N VAL A 60 -10.27 -4.47 9.44
CA VAL A 60 -11.02 -4.52 10.67
C VAL A 60 -10.22 -3.85 11.78
N ALA A 61 -10.92 -3.19 12.70
CA ALA A 61 -10.30 -2.62 13.88
C ALA A 61 -11.19 -2.81 15.10
N TYR A 62 -10.55 -3.03 16.24
CA TYR A 62 -11.20 -3.12 17.52
C TYR A 62 -10.49 -2.23 18.55
N ASP A 63 -11.27 -1.44 19.24
CA ASP A 63 -10.82 -0.53 20.29
C ASP A 63 -11.04 -1.17 21.67
N PHE A 64 -9.95 -1.55 22.32
CA PHE A 64 -9.93 -2.15 23.65
C PHE A 64 -9.93 -1.10 24.78
N ASN A 65 -10.10 0.18 24.48
CA ASN A 65 -9.92 1.36 25.33
C ASN A 65 -8.47 1.65 25.74
N VAL A 66 -7.66 0.63 25.98
CA VAL A 66 -6.23 0.76 26.33
C VAL A 66 -5.33 0.72 25.10
N ALA A 67 -5.83 0.11 24.04
CA ALA A 67 -5.16 0.03 22.73
C ALA A 67 -6.20 -0.22 21.64
N LYS A 68 -5.92 0.22 20.43
CA LYS A 68 -6.70 -0.11 19.25
C LYS A 68 -5.86 -0.97 18.31
N VAL A 69 -6.40 -2.12 17.92
CA VAL A 69 -5.73 -3.08 17.03
C VAL A 69 -6.40 -3.05 15.67
N PHE A 70 -5.60 -3.17 14.61
CA PHE A 70 -6.04 -3.18 13.22
C PHE A 70 -5.50 -4.42 12.52
N LEU A 71 -6.34 -5.06 11.76
CA LEU A 71 -5.95 -6.11 10.82
C LEU A 71 -6.47 -5.74 9.45
N ALA A 72 -5.59 -5.74 8.46
CA ALA A 72 -5.96 -5.47 7.08
C ALA A 72 -5.42 -6.57 6.17
N GLY A 73 -6.26 -7.03 5.26
CA GLY A 73 -5.90 -7.94 4.18
C GLY A 73 -6.18 -7.30 2.83
N GLN A 74 -5.33 -7.59 1.87
CA GLN A 74 -5.46 -7.19 0.49
C GLN A 74 -5.25 -8.41 -0.42
N TYR A 75 -6.07 -8.54 -1.43
CA TYR A 75 -5.87 -9.42 -2.58
C TYR A 75 -5.81 -8.55 -3.83
N PHE A 76 -4.92 -8.85 -4.76
CA PHE A 76 -4.81 -8.14 -6.01
C PHE A 76 -4.48 -9.10 -7.15
N LYS A 77 -5.00 -8.78 -8.33
CA LYS A 77 -4.76 -9.52 -9.55
C LYS A 77 -4.60 -8.57 -10.73
N ASP A 78 -3.69 -8.91 -11.64
CA ASP A 78 -3.34 -8.13 -12.84
C ASP A 78 -3.00 -6.66 -12.52
N MET A 79 -2.44 -6.41 -11.32
CA MET A 79 -2.13 -5.06 -10.85
C MET A 79 -0.75 -4.62 -11.32
N ARG A 80 -0.71 -3.55 -12.11
CA ARG A 80 0.54 -2.91 -12.55
C ARG A 80 1.10 -1.95 -11.51
N TYR A 81 0.24 -1.35 -10.69
CA TYR A 81 0.61 -0.32 -9.71
C TYR A 81 0.50 -0.84 -8.29
N LEU A 82 1.48 -1.57 -7.81
CA LEU A 82 1.54 -1.99 -6.39
C LEU A 82 2.09 -0.90 -5.45
N GLY A 83 1.84 0.35 -5.80
CA GLY A 83 2.45 1.50 -5.16
C GLY A 83 3.95 1.58 -5.49
N LYS A 84 4.43 2.73 -5.91
CA LYS A 84 5.87 2.95 -5.91
C LYS A 84 6.34 2.71 -4.48
N ALA A 85 7.22 1.75 -4.27
CA ALA A 85 8.13 1.82 -3.14
C ALA A 85 8.93 3.10 -3.39
N ALA A 86 8.34 4.20 -2.97
CA ALA A 86 8.85 5.51 -3.25
C ALA A 86 9.97 5.82 -2.28
N ILE A 87 11.11 5.14 -2.42
CA ILE A 87 12.35 5.69 -1.91
C ILE A 87 13.47 5.04 -2.74
N ASN A 88 13.97 5.84 -3.69
CA ASN A 88 15.21 5.63 -4.44
C ASN A 88 15.48 4.19 -4.92
N ASP A 89 14.86 3.81 -6.01
CA ASP A 89 15.26 2.68 -6.86
C ASP A 89 16.64 2.91 -7.49
N THR A 90 17.64 3.17 -6.69
CA THR A 90 19.04 3.20 -7.13
C THR A 90 19.80 1.93 -6.74
N VAL A 91 19.10 0.86 -6.36
CA VAL A 91 19.75 -0.44 -6.30
C VAL A 91 19.81 -1.01 -7.71
N SER A 92 20.93 -0.73 -8.35
CA SER A 92 21.44 -1.36 -9.57
C SER A 92 20.47 -1.44 -10.77
N GLY A 93 19.99 -0.32 -11.30
CA GLY A 93 19.62 -0.18 -12.71
C GLY A 93 18.52 -1.07 -13.28
N ALA A 94 17.96 -1.97 -12.51
CA ALA A 94 16.80 -2.76 -12.88
C ALA A 94 15.62 -2.27 -12.04
N ALA A 95 14.63 -1.69 -12.68
CA ALA A 95 13.30 -1.56 -12.11
C ALA A 95 12.76 -2.98 -11.87
N VAL A 96 13.05 -3.55 -10.73
CA VAL A 96 12.67 -4.93 -10.36
C VAL A 96 11.16 -5.07 -10.31
N PHE A 97 10.43 -3.96 -10.20
CA PHE A 97 9.00 -3.82 -10.39
C PHE A 97 8.72 -2.62 -11.28
N GLY A 98 9.04 -2.74 -12.56
CA GLY A 98 8.54 -1.80 -13.56
C GLY A 98 7.01 -1.80 -13.58
N ASN A 99 6.42 -0.62 -13.83
CA ASN A 99 4.97 -0.48 -14.05
C ASN A 99 4.46 -1.24 -15.29
N SER A 100 5.34 -2.00 -15.96
CA SER A 100 5.05 -2.64 -17.23
C SER A 100 4.54 -4.07 -17.11
N THR A 101 4.67 -4.71 -15.96
CA THR A 101 4.23 -6.09 -15.74
C THR A 101 3.14 -6.16 -14.69
N ALA A 102 2.07 -6.86 -15.01
CA ALA A 102 0.98 -7.13 -14.09
C ALA A 102 1.43 -8.13 -12.99
N LYS A 103 0.84 -8.03 -11.83
CA LYS A 103 1.17 -8.84 -10.65
C LYS A 103 -0.08 -9.29 -9.95
N ASP A 104 -0.02 -10.54 -9.49
CA ASP A 104 -1.06 -11.17 -8.67
C ASP A 104 -0.51 -11.40 -7.27
N GLY A 105 -1.35 -11.35 -6.27
CA GLY A 105 -0.89 -11.64 -4.92
C GLY A 105 -1.83 -11.22 -3.82
N TRP A 106 -1.29 -11.26 -2.63
CA TRP A 106 -2.01 -10.87 -1.42
C TRP A 106 -1.06 -10.25 -0.39
N GLY A 107 -1.63 -9.49 0.52
CA GLY A 107 -0.91 -8.91 1.64
C GLY A 107 -1.74 -8.87 2.89
N ILE A 108 -1.07 -8.88 4.04
CA ILE A 108 -1.68 -8.76 5.36
C ILE A 108 -0.90 -7.76 6.20
N ASN A 109 -1.59 -6.93 6.95
CA ASN A 109 -1.02 -5.98 7.88
C ASN A 109 -1.70 -6.08 9.24
N LEU A 110 -0.90 -6.17 10.30
CA LEU A 110 -1.34 -6.07 11.68
C LEU A 110 -0.74 -4.80 12.29
N GLY A 111 -1.57 -3.97 12.88
CA GLY A 111 -1.13 -2.75 13.53
C GLY A 111 -1.85 -2.52 14.85
N ALA A 112 -1.24 -1.71 15.69
CA ALA A 112 -1.83 -1.28 16.93
C ALA A 112 -1.48 0.18 17.24
N THR A 113 -2.37 0.84 17.96
CA THR A 113 -2.09 2.15 18.57
C THR A 113 -2.44 2.10 20.04
N ALA A 114 -1.61 2.72 20.88
CA ALA A 114 -1.86 2.82 22.30
C ALA A 114 -1.42 4.19 22.85
N PRO A 115 -2.15 4.75 23.82
CA PRO A 115 -1.66 5.90 24.56
C PRO A 115 -0.42 5.49 25.37
N ALA A 116 0.65 6.28 25.29
CA ALA A 116 1.86 6.06 26.04
C ALA A 116 2.59 7.41 26.26
N PHE A 117 3.16 7.62 27.43
CA PHE A 117 4.01 8.78 27.77
C PHE A 117 3.40 10.14 27.40
N GLY A 118 2.10 10.29 27.59
CA GLY A 118 1.37 11.54 27.27
C GLY A 118 1.05 11.74 25.78
N GLY A 119 1.43 10.82 24.91
CA GLY A 119 1.15 10.81 23.49
C GLY A 119 0.47 9.53 23.03
N LYS A 120 0.59 9.21 21.75
CA LYS A 120 0.09 7.99 21.14
C LYS A 120 1.18 7.28 20.36
N PHE A 121 1.38 6.03 20.67
CA PHE A 121 2.30 5.13 19.98
C PHE A 121 1.58 4.35 18.88
N TYR A 122 2.27 4.10 17.77
CA TYR A 122 1.82 3.33 16.62
C TYR A 122 2.84 2.27 16.30
N ALA A 123 2.39 1.06 16.03
CA ALA A 123 3.23 -0.01 15.53
C ALA A 123 2.46 -0.80 14.47
N ALA A 124 3.13 -1.23 13.41
CA ALA A 124 2.55 -2.13 12.44
C ALA A 124 3.61 -3.06 11.86
N VAL A 125 3.16 -4.26 11.47
CA VAL A 125 3.93 -5.24 10.72
C VAL A 125 3.10 -5.69 9.53
N GLY A 126 3.75 -5.95 8.40
CA GLY A 126 3.07 -6.40 7.19
C GLY A 126 3.87 -7.46 6.46
N TYR A 127 3.14 -8.27 5.72
CA TYR A 127 3.66 -9.26 4.80
C TYR A 127 2.88 -9.20 3.48
N MET A 128 3.58 -9.35 2.36
CA MET A 128 2.99 -9.46 1.03
C MET A 128 3.71 -10.54 0.25
N ASP A 129 2.94 -11.31 -0.50
CA ASP A 129 3.41 -12.30 -1.47
C ASP A 129 2.79 -11.96 -2.82
N ALA A 130 3.64 -11.80 -3.84
CA ALA A 130 3.21 -11.40 -5.17
C ALA A 130 4.01 -12.15 -6.24
N ASP A 131 3.30 -12.58 -7.28
CA ASP A 131 3.84 -13.26 -8.45
C ASP A 131 3.61 -12.41 -9.71
N HIS A 132 4.32 -12.69 -10.78
CA HIS A 132 3.96 -12.17 -12.11
C HIS A 132 2.70 -12.86 -12.62
N SER A 133 1.77 -12.09 -13.20
CA SER A 133 0.52 -12.63 -13.77
C SER A 133 0.75 -13.58 -14.95
N ASP A 134 1.86 -13.46 -15.65
CA ASP A 134 2.19 -14.20 -16.88
C ASP A 134 3.04 -15.46 -16.65
N ASP A 135 2.99 -16.09 -15.51
CA ASP A 135 3.64 -17.38 -15.19
C ASP A 135 5.15 -17.51 -15.56
N THR A 136 5.77 -16.44 -16.05
CA THR A 136 7.13 -16.44 -16.58
C THR A 136 8.17 -15.99 -15.57
N ALA A 137 8.07 -16.47 -14.35
CA ALA A 137 9.10 -16.30 -13.34
C ALA A 137 9.09 -14.94 -12.61
N GLY A 138 9.05 -15.00 -11.34
CA GLY A 138 9.32 -13.89 -10.45
C GLY A 138 8.34 -13.79 -9.29
N LYS A 139 8.85 -14.13 -8.12
CA LYS A 139 8.13 -14.01 -6.85
C LYS A 139 8.70 -12.86 -6.02
N LEU A 140 7.81 -12.07 -5.43
CA LEU A 140 8.17 -11.06 -4.47
C LEU A 140 7.57 -11.37 -3.12
N LYS A 141 8.40 -11.43 -2.09
CA LYS A 141 7.96 -11.43 -0.70
C LYS A 141 8.42 -10.15 -0.03
N ARG A 142 7.47 -9.39 0.48
CA ARG A 142 7.74 -8.12 1.19
C ARG A 142 7.39 -8.23 2.66
N TYR A 143 8.32 -7.81 3.50
CA TYR A 143 8.16 -7.68 4.93
C TYR A 143 8.25 -6.20 5.31
N THR A 144 7.33 -5.71 6.11
CA THR A 144 7.34 -4.33 6.58
C THR A 144 7.21 -4.26 8.09
N VAL A 145 7.92 -3.32 8.68
CA VAL A 145 7.77 -2.94 10.09
C VAL A 145 7.75 -1.43 10.16
N SER A 146 6.81 -0.86 10.91
CA SER A 146 6.75 0.58 11.14
C SER A 146 6.40 0.90 12.58
N LEU A 147 6.98 1.99 13.06
CA LEU A 147 6.76 2.55 14.39
C LEU A 147 6.52 4.04 14.26
N GLY A 148 5.70 4.59 15.13
CA GLY A 148 5.42 6.02 15.16
C GLY A 148 5.00 6.48 16.53
N TYR A 149 5.16 7.78 16.79
CA TYR A 149 4.75 8.40 18.01
C TYR A 149 4.26 9.83 17.76
N ASP A 150 3.10 10.15 18.29
CA ASP A 150 2.49 11.47 18.26
C ASP A 150 2.48 12.05 19.67
N TYR A 151 2.86 13.31 19.81
CA TYR A 151 2.77 14.04 21.08
C TYR A 151 2.08 15.38 20.89
N SER A 152 0.99 15.60 21.61
CA SER A 152 0.25 16.85 21.57
C SER A 152 0.88 17.88 22.50
N LEU A 153 1.49 18.93 21.93
CA LEU A 153 2.01 20.06 22.66
C LEU A 153 0.88 20.98 23.16
N SER A 154 -0.22 21.03 22.42
CA SER A 154 -1.44 21.79 22.79
C SER A 154 -2.65 21.22 22.04
N LYS A 155 -3.86 21.79 22.27
CA LYS A 155 -5.07 21.42 21.51
C LYS A 155 -4.94 21.68 20.00
N ARG A 156 -3.98 22.51 19.58
CA ARG A 156 -3.77 22.89 18.18
C ARG A 156 -2.43 22.46 17.61
N THR A 157 -1.52 21.99 18.44
CA THR A 157 -0.16 21.67 18.01
C THR A 157 0.21 20.25 18.40
N LEU A 158 0.63 19.48 17.42
CA LEU A 158 1.07 18.10 17.55
C LEU A 158 2.45 17.99 16.91
N VAL A 159 3.38 17.30 17.57
CA VAL A 159 4.63 16.82 16.96
C VAL A 159 4.53 15.31 16.75
N TYR A 160 5.17 14.82 15.70
CA TYR A 160 5.20 13.40 15.41
C TYR A 160 6.59 12.96 14.93
N ALA A 161 6.89 11.71 15.17
CA ALA A 161 8.04 11.01 14.60
C ALA A 161 7.64 9.59 14.21
N GLY A 162 8.30 9.06 13.19
CA GLY A 162 8.06 7.71 12.73
C GLY A 162 9.27 7.13 12.03
N ALA A 163 9.38 5.82 12.04
CA ALA A 163 10.37 5.04 11.32
C ALA A 163 9.71 3.81 10.68
N GLY A 164 10.19 3.44 9.51
CA GLY A 164 9.75 2.26 8.79
C GLY A 164 10.92 1.50 8.20
N TYR A 165 10.76 0.20 8.11
CA TYR A 165 11.67 -0.71 7.45
C TYR A 165 10.88 -1.64 6.52
N MET A 166 11.42 -1.87 5.34
CA MET A 166 10.88 -2.76 4.33
C MET A 166 12.01 -3.66 3.82
N HIS A 167 11.71 -4.94 3.68
CA HIS A 167 12.61 -5.93 3.11
C HIS A 167 11.88 -6.71 2.04
N ASP A 168 12.37 -6.63 0.81
CA ASP A 168 11.89 -7.35 -0.35
C ASP A 168 12.84 -8.50 -0.68
N LYS A 169 12.29 -9.69 -0.87
CA LYS A 169 13.00 -10.87 -1.38
C LYS A 169 12.45 -11.20 -2.75
N TYR A 170 13.36 -11.39 -3.70
CA TYR A 170 13.05 -11.70 -5.08
C TYR A 170 13.56 -13.09 -5.41
N ASP A 171 12.69 -13.94 -5.92
CA ASP A 171 13.04 -15.27 -6.42
C ASP A 171 12.68 -15.32 -7.92
N ASP A 172 13.60 -15.84 -8.74
CA ASP A 172 13.40 -16.14 -10.18
C ASP A 172 13.06 -14.95 -11.11
N PHE A 173 13.56 -13.77 -10.84
CA PHE A 173 13.51 -12.70 -11.83
C PHE A 173 14.55 -12.92 -12.95
N ALA A 174 14.08 -13.37 -14.12
CA ALA A 174 14.85 -13.48 -15.36
C ALA A 174 16.30 -14.01 -15.17
N ALA A 175 16.43 -15.29 -14.93
CA ALA A 175 17.64 -16.13 -15.09
C ALA A 175 18.93 -15.69 -14.37
N THR A 176 19.00 -14.57 -13.66
CA THR A 176 20.27 -14.06 -13.15
C THR A 176 20.23 -13.38 -11.78
N THR A 177 19.10 -13.15 -11.16
CA THR A 177 19.10 -12.32 -9.94
C THR A 177 18.13 -12.84 -8.88
N VAL A 178 18.55 -13.83 -8.12
CA VAL A 178 18.05 -14.04 -6.77
C VAL A 178 18.63 -12.91 -5.93
N GLY A 179 17.79 -12.04 -5.39
CA GLY A 179 18.25 -10.86 -4.68
C GLY A 179 17.30 -10.46 -3.55
N SER A 180 17.80 -9.61 -2.69
CA SER A 180 16.97 -8.93 -1.69
C SER A 180 17.27 -7.44 -1.71
N ALA A 181 16.26 -6.63 -1.52
CA ALA A 181 16.39 -5.20 -1.31
C ALA A 181 15.78 -4.82 0.04
N TYR A 182 16.34 -3.85 0.69
CA TYR A 182 15.78 -3.30 1.92
C TYR A 182 15.76 -1.78 1.84
N ASN A 183 14.75 -1.23 2.49
CA ASN A 183 14.55 0.20 2.57
C ASN A 183 14.18 0.59 3.99
N TYR A 184 14.65 1.72 4.44
CA TYR A 184 14.26 2.29 5.72
C TYR A 184 14.02 3.80 5.56
N GLY A 185 13.11 4.31 6.35
CA GLY A 185 12.77 5.72 6.35
C GLY A 185 12.51 6.22 7.77
N VAL A 186 12.86 7.47 8.00
CA VAL A 186 12.53 8.19 9.23
C VAL A 186 11.84 9.48 8.85
N THR A 187 10.78 9.82 9.55
CA THR A 187 10.06 11.07 9.37
C THR A 187 9.82 11.74 10.72
N ALA A 188 9.82 13.05 10.75
CA ALA A 188 9.37 13.82 11.90
C ALA A 188 8.72 15.12 11.40
N GLY A 189 7.77 15.63 12.15
CA GLY A 189 7.09 16.85 11.75
C GLY A 189 6.24 17.45 12.86
N LEU A 190 5.69 18.62 12.53
CA LEU A 190 4.78 19.37 13.37
C LEU A 190 3.52 19.71 12.60
N VAL A 191 2.38 19.52 13.23
CA VAL A 191 1.07 19.95 12.71
C VAL A 191 0.54 21.04 13.62
N HIS A 192 0.20 22.21 13.05
CA HIS A 192 -0.49 23.27 13.75
C HIS A 192 -1.80 23.59 13.05
N LYS A 193 -2.90 23.68 13.81
CA LYS A 193 -4.24 24.04 13.32
C LYS A 193 -4.52 25.50 13.74
N PHE A 194 -4.81 26.31 12.77
CA PHE A 194 -5.21 27.71 12.95
C PHE A 194 -6.67 27.87 13.31
#